data_f029c260af5535d3f23b25bd4dd0a5b6
#
_entry.id   f029c260af5535d3f23b25bd4dd0a5b6
#
_cell.length_a   1.000
_cell.length_b   1.000
_cell.length_c   1.000
_cell.angle_alpha   90.00
_cell.angle_beta   90.00
_cell.angle_gamma   90.00
#
_symmetry.space_group_name_H-M   'P 1'
#
loop_
_entity.id
_entity.type
_entity.pdbx_description
1 polymer ?
#
loop_
_entity_poly.entity_id
_entity_poly.type
_entity_poly.pdbx_seq_one_letter_code
_entity_poly.pdbx_strand_id
1 'polypeptide(L)'
;RRRDAWAVLRESVLDRDFRTCRYCGWAKPPLHVHHVDGDPRNDALSNLMTVCPLCHACRHVGRTVSAGLGGIVETEGPRSPYLQNELDFVLRAAWDVGVFPTPSELGRAMRETGGVTELQAVGAEEVLHAVDEAARNGGTILLPAEWLFVPAGTFWEELLGKGESARCRRERR
;
A
#
# COMPACT_ATOMS: atom_id res chain seq x y z
N ARG A 1 -0.02 29.41 6.85
CA ARG A 1 0.64 29.04 8.15
C ARG A 1 0.52 27.55 8.46
N ARG A 2 -0.68 26.92 8.43
CA ARG A 2 -0.83 25.48 8.76
C ARG A 2 -0.26 24.57 7.67
N ARG A 3 -0.41 24.94 6.39
CA ARG A 3 0.16 24.20 5.24
C ARG A 3 1.68 24.26 5.24
N ASP A 4 2.27 25.40 5.59
CA ASP A 4 3.72 25.59 5.61
C ASP A 4 4.34 24.78 6.76
N ALA A 5 3.71 24.78 7.95
CA ALA A 5 4.14 23.96 9.08
C ALA A 5 4.09 22.47 8.76
N TRP A 6 3.03 22.00 8.09
CA TRP A 6 2.95 20.60 7.65
C TRP A 6 4.02 20.25 6.63
N ALA A 7 4.32 21.13 5.68
CA ALA A 7 5.37 20.88 4.69
C ALA A 7 6.75 20.69 5.35
N VAL A 8 7.08 21.54 6.33
CA VAL A 8 8.33 21.42 7.10
C VAL A 8 8.36 20.12 7.89
N LEU A 9 7.28 19.80 8.60
CA LEU A 9 7.18 18.56 9.38
C LEU A 9 7.31 17.33 8.49
N ARG A 10 6.62 17.34 7.35
CA ARG A 10 6.69 16.26 6.36
C ARG A 10 8.13 16.01 5.88
N GLU A 11 8.85 17.06 5.52
CA GLU A 11 10.26 16.92 5.10
C GLU A 11 11.13 16.38 6.23
N SER A 12 10.92 16.83 7.47
CA SER A 12 11.66 16.31 8.65
C SER A 12 11.43 14.80 8.85
N VAL A 13 10.19 14.30 8.62
CA VAL A 13 9.88 12.87 8.69
C VAL A 13 10.56 12.11 7.56
N LEU A 14 10.46 12.63 6.32
CA LEU A 14 11.10 12.00 5.17
C LEU A 14 12.62 11.89 5.34
N ASP A 15 13.26 12.95 5.81
CA ASP A 15 14.71 12.97 6.01
C ASP A 15 15.14 12.04 7.16
N ARG A 16 14.41 12.03 8.30
CA ARG A 16 14.62 11.08 9.40
C ARG A 16 14.57 9.63 8.92
N ASP A 17 13.66 9.32 8.04
CA ASP A 17 13.42 7.97 7.51
C ASP A 17 14.27 7.69 6.24
N PHE A 18 15.26 8.53 5.94
CA PHE A 18 16.14 8.41 4.77
C PHE A 18 15.37 8.34 3.44
N ARG A 19 14.20 9.02 3.36
CA ARG A 19 13.31 8.98 2.20
C ARG A 19 13.00 7.56 1.74
N THR A 20 12.77 6.66 2.71
CA THR A 20 12.56 5.24 2.46
C THR A 20 11.28 4.78 3.16
N CYS A 21 10.44 4.02 2.46
CA CYS A 21 9.26 3.41 3.03
C CYS A 21 9.65 2.49 4.19
N ARG A 22 9.11 2.74 5.37
CA ARG A 22 9.43 2.00 6.60
C ARG A 22 8.87 0.58 6.62
N TYR A 23 7.96 0.23 5.68
CA TYR A 23 7.41 -1.12 5.55
C TYR A 23 8.15 -1.96 4.52
N CYS A 24 8.26 -1.49 3.26
CA CYS A 24 8.81 -2.31 2.17
C CYS A 24 10.22 -1.89 1.72
N GLY A 25 10.80 -0.82 2.28
CA GLY A 25 12.14 -0.36 1.89
C GLY A 25 12.19 0.44 0.58
N TRP A 26 11.06 0.74 -0.06
CA TRP A 26 11.04 1.52 -1.30
C TRP A 26 11.53 2.96 -1.07
N ALA A 27 12.50 3.42 -1.87
CA ALA A 27 13.18 4.72 -1.68
C ALA A 27 12.94 5.73 -2.80
N LYS A 28 12.11 5.41 -3.81
CA LYS A 28 11.81 6.36 -4.89
C LYS A 28 10.47 7.07 -4.65
N PRO A 29 10.33 8.36 -5.04
CA PRO A 29 9.06 9.07 -4.96
C PRO A 29 7.97 8.43 -5.85
N PRO A 30 6.68 8.73 -5.61
CA PRO A 30 6.22 9.54 -4.48
C PRO A 30 6.30 8.78 -3.16
N LEU A 31 6.53 9.53 -2.07
CA LEU A 31 6.48 9.03 -0.71
C LEU A 31 5.46 9.84 0.09
N HIS A 32 4.78 9.17 0.99
CA HIS A 32 3.77 9.75 1.88
C HIS A 32 4.27 9.76 3.32
N VAL A 33 3.66 10.59 4.16
CA VAL A 33 3.77 10.51 5.62
C VAL A 33 2.46 9.97 6.16
N HIS A 34 2.55 8.92 6.96
CA HIS A 34 1.44 8.21 7.57
C HIS A 34 1.38 8.46 9.07
N HIS A 35 0.17 8.71 9.62
CA HIS A 35 -0.10 8.76 11.05
C HIS A 35 -0.33 7.34 11.55
N VAL A 36 0.56 6.84 12.40
CA VAL A 36 0.57 5.43 12.86
C VAL A 36 -0.68 5.07 13.65
N ASP A 37 -1.18 6.01 14.46
CA ASP A 37 -2.40 5.84 15.25
C ASP A 37 -3.70 6.10 14.45
N GLY A 38 -3.58 6.55 13.19
CA GLY A 38 -4.71 6.90 12.32
C GLY A 38 -5.36 8.26 12.63
N ASP A 39 -4.94 9.01 13.66
CA ASP A 39 -5.46 10.35 13.95
C ASP A 39 -4.68 11.42 13.17
N PRO A 40 -5.27 12.05 12.14
CA PRO A 40 -4.60 13.08 11.33
C PRO A 40 -4.34 14.39 12.09
N ARG A 41 -4.72 14.48 13.36
CA ARG A 41 -4.46 15.62 14.24
C ARG A 41 -3.24 15.41 15.13
N ASN A 42 -2.77 14.17 15.26
CA ASN A 42 -1.61 13.82 16.07
C ASN A 42 -0.32 13.89 15.25
N ASP A 43 0.19 15.10 15.09
CA ASP A 43 1.41 15.41 14.34
C ASP A 43 2.71 15.17 15.16
N ALA A 44 2.65 14.40 16.25
CA ALA A 44 3.86 14.04 17.00
C ALA A 44 4.82 13.25 16.09
N LEU A 45 6.10 13.63 16.07
CA LEU A 45 7.11 12.98 15.21
C LEU A 45 7.20 11.47 15.42
N SER A 46 6.99 10.99 16.65
CA SER A 46 6.95 9.55 16.97
C SER A 46 5.75 8.83 16.37
N ASN A 47 4.68 9.57 16.02
CA ASN A 47 3.46 9.04 15.41
C ASN A 47 3.49 9.10 13.87
N LEU A 48 4.53 9.66 13.28
CA LEU A 48 4.64 9.85 11.84
C LEU A 48 5.70 8.93 11.24
N MET A 49 5.44 8.35 10.08
CA MET A 49 6.40 7.54 9.35
C MET A 49 6.30 7.71 7.85
N THR A 50 7.43 7.52 7.16
CA THR A 50 7.49 7.51 5.70
C THR A 50 6.99 6.19 5.15
N VAL A 51 6.08 6.26 4.19
CA VAL A 51 5.50 5.09 3.49
C VAL A 51 5.40 5.33 1.99
N CYS A 52 5.50 4.29 1.18
CA CYS A 52 5.14 4.38 -0.23
C CYS A 52 3.61 4.36 -0.39
N PRO A 53 3.05 4.82 -1.52
CA PRO A 53 1.61 4.85 -1.75
C PRO A 53 0.92 3.49 -1.56
N LEU A 54 1.58 2.40 -1.96
CA LEU A 54 1.03 1.06 -1.87
C LEU A 54 0.92 0.59 -0.42
N CYS A 55 2.01 0.67 0.36
CA CYS A 55 1.95 0.39 1.79
C CYS A 55 0.98 1.31 2.54
N HIS A 56 0.85 2.58 2.11
CA HIS A 56 -0.12 3.51 2.67
C HIS A 56 -1.57 3.07 2.40
N ALA A 57 -1.85 2.59 1.20
CA ALA A 57 -3.15 2.03 0.83
C ALA A 57 -3.52 0.81 1.70
N CYS A 58 -2.56 -0.06 1.97
CA CYS A 58 -2.76 -1.21 2.87
C CYS A 58 -3.11 -0.79 4.30
N ARG A 59 -2.60 0.36 4.78
CA ARG A 59 -2.96 0.90 6.11
C ARG A 59 -4.33 1.57 6.15
N HIS A 60 -4.86 1.94 5.00
CA HIS A 60 -6.19 2.51 4.82
C HIS A 60 -7.09 1.61 3.94
N VAL A 61 -6.97 0.29 4.10
CA VAL A 61 -7.58 -0.72 3.23
C VAL A 61 -9.10 -0.52 3.06
N GLY A 62 -9.84 -0.23 4.11
CA GLY A 62 -11.28 0.01 4.03
C GLY A 62 -11.61 1.15 3.06
N ARG A 63 -10.90 2.28 3.17
CA ARG A 63 -11.06 3.41 2.25
C ARG A 63 -10.65 3.05 0.83
N THR A 64 -9.56 2.31 0.69
CA THR A 64 -8.99 1.93 -0.61
C THR A 64 -9.90 0.98 -1.36
N VAL A 65 -10.46 -0.01 -0.67
CA VAL A 65 -11.42 -0.98 -1.23
C VAL A 65 -12.75 -0.29 -1.56
N SER A 66 -13.28 0.55 -0.66
CA SER A 66 -14.52 1.32 -0.91
C SER A 66 -14.39 2.25 -2.12
N ALA A 67 -13.20 2.77 -2.40
CA ALA A 67 -12.92 3.60 -3.56
C ALA A 67 -12.67 2.79 -4.85
N GLY A 68 -12.72 1.46 -4.82
CA GLY A 68 -12.45 0.61 -5.98
C GLY A 68 -10.99 0.63 -6.46
N LEU A 69 -10.06 1.05 -5.59
CA LEU A 69 -8.63 1.17 -5.92
C LEU A 69 -7.86 -0.14 -5.77
N GLY A 70 -8.48 -1.16 -5.24
CA GLY A 70 -7.92 -2.50 -5.07
C GLY A 70 -8.88 -3.42 -4.36
N GLY A 71 -8.47 -4.66 -4.18
CA GLY A 71 -9.20 -5.70 -3.47
C GLY A 71 -8.31 -6.47 -2.52
N ILE A 72 -8.93 -7.33 -1.75
CA ILE A 72 -8.23 -8.28 -0.89
C ILE A 72 -8.35 -9.66 -1.51
N VAL A 73 -7.26 -10.39 -1.49
CA VAL A 73 -7.24 -11.82 -1.79
C VAL A 73 -6.82 -12.58 -0.55
N GLU A 74 -7.50 -13.66 -0.25
CA GLU A 74 -7.12 -14.62 0.76
C GLU A 74 -6.15 -15.63 0.16
N THR A 75 -5.11 -15.98 0.90
CA THR A 75 -4.07 -16.91 0.47
C THR A 75 -4.07 -18.17 1.30
N GLU A 76 -4.01 -19.31 0.66
CA GLU A 76 -3.70 -20.59 1.30
C GLU A 76 -2.24 -20.97 1.08
N GLY A 77 -1.63 -21.61 2.07
CA GLY A 77 -0.27 -22.14 2.00
C GLY A 77 0.69 -21.56 3.04
N PRO A 78 1.93 -22.04 3.07
CA PRO A 78 2.96 -21.50 3.94
C PRO A 78 3.28 -20.09 3.52
N ARG A 79 3.15 -19.17 4.47
CA ARG A 79 3.38 -17.76 4.17
C ARG A 79 4.28 -17.09 5.20
N SER A 80 5.01 -16.10 4.71
CA SER A 80 5.78 -15.19 5.52
C SER A 80 4.88 -14.09 6.08
N PRO A 81 5.05 -13.65 7.33
CA PRO A 81 4.38 -12.47 7.86
C PRO A 81 4.76 -11.18 7.11
N TYR A 82 5.80 -11.24 6.30
CA TYR A 82 6.29 -10.12 5.47
C TYR A 82 5.78 -10.15 4.03
N LEU A 83 4.97 -11.13 3.66
CA LEU A 83 4.54 -11.33 2.26
C LEU A 83 3.90 -10.08 1.64
N GLN A 84 3.09 -9.31 2.39
CA GLN A 84 2.53 -8.06 1.88
C GLN A 84 3.60 -7.01 1.59
N ASN A 85 4.58 -6.84 2.46
CA ASN A 85 5.64 -5.85 2.25
C ASN A 85 6.56 -6.25 1.08
N GLU A 86 6.82 -7.53 0.91
CA GLU A 86 7.55 -8.07 -0.23
C GLU A 86 6.78 -7.86 -1.53
N LEU A 87 5.48 -8.18 -1.52
CA LEU A 87 4.58 -7.93 -2.63
C LEU A 87 4.54 -6.44 -3.01
N ASP A 88 4.40 -5.56 -2.02
CA ASP A 88 4.39 -4.11 -2.22
C ASP A 88 5.69 -3.62 -2.87
N PHE A 89 6.83 -4.15 -2.46
CA PHE A 89 8.11 -3.82 -3.06
C PHE A 89 8.19 -4.28 -4.53
N VAL A 90 7.80 -5.53 -4.81
CA VAL A 90 7.81 -6.10 -6.16
C VAL A 90 6.87 -5.35 -7.09
N LEU A 91 5.64 -5.07 -6.64
CA LEU A 91 4.66 -4.31 -7.42
C LEU A 91 5.15 -2.88 -7.70
N ARG A 92 5.82 -2.27 -6.74
CA ARG A 92 6.39 -0.94 -6.90
C ARG A 92 7.56 -0.94 -7.89
N ALA A 93 8.41 -1.95 -7.85
CA ALA A 93 9.49 -2.13 -8.80
C ALA A 93 8.98 -2.40 -10.23
N ALA A 94 7.96 -3.24 -10.37
CA ALA A 94 7.30 -3.52 -11.64
C ALA A 94 6.69 -2.24 -12.24
N TRP A 95 6.01 -1.45 -11.42
CA TRP A 95 5.46 -0.17 -11.84
C TRP A 95 6.53 0.82 -12.32
N ASP A 96 7.67 0.89 -11.65
CA ASP A 96 8.79 1.79 -11.99
C ASP A 96 9.35 1.52 -13.40
N VAL A 97 9.25 0.28 -13.86
CA VAL A 97 9.62 -0.13 -15.22
C VAL A 97 8.42 -0.22 -16.18
N GLY A 98 7.26 0.22 -15.75
CA GLY A 98 6.05 0.27 -16.55
C GLY A 98 5.35 -1.08 -16.76
N VAL A 99 5.55 -2.02 -15.85
CA VAL A 99 4.87 -3.31 -15.82
C VAL A 99 3.74 -3.24 -14.78
N PHE A 100 2.54 -3.67 -15.19
CA PHE A 100 1.34 -3.69 -14.36
C PHE A 100 0.78 -5.10 -14.36
N PRO A 101 1.24 -5.97 -13.43
CA PRO A 101 0.76 -7.34 -13.40
C PRO A 101 -0.75 -7.36 -13.04
N THR A 102 -1.50 -8.16 -13.78
CA THR A 102 -2.88 -8.46 -13.44
C THR A 102 -2.93 -9.35 -12.19
N PRO A 103 -4.06 -9.37 -11.44
CA PRO A 103 -4.24 -10.29 -10.32
C PRO A 103 -3.97 -11.75 -10.69
N SER A 104 -4.34 -12.17 -11.92
CA SER A 104 -4.08 -13.54 -12.41
C SER A 104 -2.60 -13.83 -12.63
N GLU A 105 -1.85 -12.88 -13.20
CA GLU A 105 -0.39 -13.01 -13.39
C GLU A 105 0.33 -13.03 -12.05
N LEU A 106 -0.10 -12.17 -11.13
CA LEU A 106 0.44 -12.13 -9.78
C LEU A 106 0.19 -13.45 -9.05
N GLY A 107 -1.06 -13.96 -9.09
CA GLY A 107 -1.42 -15.23 -8.47
C GLY A 107 -0.62 -16.42 -9.05
N ARG A 108 -0.38 -16.42 -10.37
CA ARG A 108 0.49 -17.43 -10.98
C ARG A 108 1.91 -17.35 -10.47
N ALA A 109 2.52 -16.17 -10.46
CA ALA A 109 3.88 -15.97 -9.96
C ALA A 109 4.03 -16.40 -8.49
N MET A 110 3.05 -16.08 -7.65
CA MET A 110 3.05 -16.46 -6.24
C MET A 110 2.96 -17.97 -6.03
N ARG A 111 2.21 -18.68 -6.87
CA ARG A 111 2.16 -20.16 -6.85
C ARG A 111 3.47 -20.77 -7.33
N GLU A 112 4.04 -20.24 -8.41
CA GLU A 112 5.31 -20.72 -8.98
C GLU A 112 6.49 -20.56 -8.00
N THR A 113 6.46 -19.53 -7.16
CA THR A 113 7.47 -19.32 -6.11
C THR A 113 7.24 -20.20 -4.87
N GLY A 114 6.14 -20.97 -4.81
CA GLY A 114 5.85 -21.91 -3.73
C GLY A 114 5.38 -21.27 -2.43
N GLY A 115 5.14 -19.97 -2.40
CA GLY A 115 4.68 -19.25 -1.21
C GLY A 115 3.17 -19.33 -0.96
N VAL A 116 2.39 -19.67 -2.01
CA VAL A 116 0.93 -19.67 -1.96
C VAL A 116 0.42 -20.83 -2.82
N THR A 117 -0.55 -21.60 -2.32
CA THR A 117 -1.18 -22.70 -3.05
C THR A 117 -2.46 -22.25 -3.75
N GLU A 118 -3.24 -21.38 -3.11
CA GLU A 118 -4.47 -20.86 -3.65
C GLU A 118 -4.67 -19.36 -3.32
N LEU A 119 -5.42 -18.66 -4.16
CA LEU A 119 -5.80 -17.27 -3.99
C LEU A 119 -7.29 -17.14 -4.27
N GLN A 120 -8.05 -16.65 -3.29
CA GLN A 120 -9.48 -16.38 -3.41
C GLN A 120 -9.76 -14.90 -3.18
N ALA A 121 -10.65 -14.30 -3.96
CA ALA A 121 -11.09 -12.94 -3.74
C ALA A 121 -11.97 -12.84 -2.48
N VAL A 122 -11.65 -11.93 -1.58
CA VAL A 122 -12.48 -11.62 -0.41
C VAL A 122 -13.51 -10.57 -0.80
N GLY A 123 -14.77 -10.78 -0.42
CA GLY A 123 -15.86 -9.85 -0.72
C GLY A 123 -15.62 -8.48 -0.07
N ALA A 124 -15.97 -7.40 -0.78
CA ALA A 124 -15.78 -6.04 -0.26
C ALA A 124 -16.52 -5.81 1.07
N GLU A 125 -17.70 -6.37 1.24
CA GLU A 125 -18.47 -6.29 2.49
C GLU A 125 -17.76 -6.97 3.66
N GLU A 126 -17.14 -8.11 3.43
CA GLU A 126 -16.37 -8.84 4.43
C GLU A 126 -15.14 -8.03 4.87
N VAL A 127 -14.43 -7.43 3.91
CA VAL A 127 -13.29 -6.54 4.20
C VAL A 127 -13.74 -5.35 5.05
N LEU A 128 -14.85 -4.70 4.68
CA LEU A 128 -15.37 -3.56 5.41
C LEU A 128 -15.82 -3.93 6.82
N HIS A 129 -16.45 -5.09 6.99
CA HIS A 129 -16.84 -5.61 8.31
C HIS A 129 -15.62 -5.83 9.21
N ALA A 130 -14.56 -6.45 8.69
CA ALA A 130 -13.31 -6.67 9.43
C ALA A 130 -12.63 -5.34 9.83
N VAL A 131 -12.67 -4.33 8.95
CA VAL A 131 -12.17 -2.98 9.21
C VAL A 131 -12.97 -2.30 10.33
N ASP A 132 -14.29 -2.37 10.29
CA ASP A 132 -15.17 -1.79 11.29
C ASP A 132 -15.03 -2.49 12.65
N GLU A 133 -14.82 -3.78 12.65
CA GLU A 133 -14.58 -4.56 13.89
C GLU A 133 -13.24 -4.16 14.52
N ALA A 134 -12.17 -4.08 13.74
CA ALA A 134 -10.88 -3.62 14.21
C ALA A 134 -10.93 -2.20 14.77
N ALA A 135 -11.65 -1.29 14.10
CA ALA A 135 -11.84 0.08 14.55
C ALA A 135 -12.60 0.16 15.88
N ARG A 136 -13.66 -0.67 16.07
CA ARG A 136 -14.42 -0.76 17.32
C ARG A 136 -13.58 -1.27 18.49
N ASN A 137 -12.65 -2.15 18.23
CA ASN A 137 -11.74 -2.74 19.23
C ASN A 137 -10.52 -1.84 19.52
N GLY A 138 -10.46 -0.62 18.99
CA GLY A 138 -9.38 0.35 19.23
C GLY A 138 -8.03 -0.08 18.64
N GLY A 139 -8.05 -1.03 17.70
CA GLY A 139 -6.86 -1.60 17.09
C GLY A 139 -6.42 -0.86 15.82
N THR A 140 -5.13 -0.89 15.56
CA THR A 140 -4.60 -0.67 14.21
C THR A 140 -5.15 -1.79 13.33
N ILE A 141 -5.69 -1.45 12.16
CA ILE A 141 -6.19 -2.44 11.21
C ILE A 141 -5.00 -3.26 10.72
N LEU A 142 -4.82 -4.41 11.34
CA LEU A 142 -3.97 -5.46 10.81
C LEU A 142 -4.89 -6.38 10.01
N LEU A 143 -4.72 -6.40 8.71
CA LEU A 143 -5.39 -7.41 7.89
C LEU A 143 -5.01 -8.79 8.43
N PRO A 144 -5.95 -9.76 8.44
CA PRO A 144 -5.61 -11.14 8.69
C PRO A 144 -4.35 -11.51 7.90
N ALA A 145 -3.49 -12.30 8.51
CA ALA A 145 -2.21 -12.61 7.88
C ALA A 145 -2.39 -13.35 6.53
N GLU A 146 -3.59 -13.96 6.29
CA GLU A 146 -4.04 -14.62 5.07
C GLU A 146 -4.41 -13.64 3.96
N TRP A 147 -4.70 -12.40 4.31
CA TRP A 147 -5.22 -11.42 3.38
C TRP A 147 -4.11 -10.57 2.80
N LEU A 148 -4.07 -10.47 1.48
CA LEU A 148 -3.17 -9.60 0.75
C LEU A 148 -3.98 -8.53 0.01
N PHE A 149 -3.56 -7.28 0.10
CA PHE A 149 -4.07 -6.21 -0.73
C PHE A 149 -3.46 -6.29 -2.13
N VAL A 150 -4.32 -6.30 -3.15
CA VAL A 150 -3.93 -6.26 -4.56
C VAL A 150 -4.50 -5.00 -5.18
N PRO A 151 -3.66 -4.10 -5.72
CA PRO A 151 -4.12 -2.86 -6.33
C PRO A 151 -4.87 -3.13 -7.64
N ALA A 152 -5.93 -2.36 -7.88
CA ALA A 152 -6.59 -2.29 -9.18
C ALA A 152 -5.75 -1.49 -10.19
N GLY A 153 -6.02 -1.65 -11.48
CA GLY A 153 -5.32 -0.89 -12.52
C GLY A 153 -5.42 0.63 -12.35
N THR A 154 -6.56 1.13 -11.86
CA THR A 154 -6.82 2.55 -11.57
C THR A 154 -6.03 3.08 -10.38
N PHE A 155 -5.56 2.22 -9.48
CA PHE A 155 -4.78 2.60 -8.30
C PHE A 155 -3.58 3.47 -8.67
N TRP A 156 -2.85 3.07 -9.68
CA TRP A 156 -1.63 3.75 -10.11
C TRP A 156 -1.90 5.13 -10.69
N GLU A 157 -3.03 5.27 -11.41
CA GLU A 157 -3.42 6.54 -12.01
C GLU A 157 -3.89 7.56 -10.95
N GLU A 158 -4.60 7.11 -9.94
CA GLU A 158 -5.15 7.99 -8.91
C GLU A 158 -4.16 8.38 -7.82
N LEU A 159 -3.36 7.42 -7.34
CA LEU A 159 -2.46 7.65 -6.21
C LEU A 159 -1.10 8.22 -6.62
N LEU A 160 -0.64 7.94 -7.82
CA LEU A 160 0.66 8.42 -8.31
C LEU A 160 0.54 9.69 -9.14
N GLY A 161 -0.69 10.06 -9.50
CA GLY A 161 -1.00 11.26 -10.27
C GLY A 161 -0.71 11.14 -11.77
N LYS A 162 -1.50 11.85 -12.58
CA LYS A 162 -1.40 11.86 -14.05
C LYS A 162 -0.05 12.34 -14.60
N GLY A 163 0.80 12.94 -13.77
CA GLY A 163 2.09 13.50 -14.18
C GLY A 163 3.19 12.45 -14.41
N GLU A 164 3.18 11.34 -13.67
CA GLU A 164 4.20 10.28 -13.83
C GLU A 164 3.86 9.28 -14.92
N SER A 165 2.58 8.96 -15.11
CA SER A 165 2.13 8.13 -16.24
C SER A 165 2.41 8.79 -17.60
N ALA A 166 2.40 10.12 -17.67
CA ALA A 166 2.72 10.86 -18.88
C ALA A 166 4.24 10.86 -19.22
N ARG A 167 5.13 10.79 -18.22
CA ARG A 167 6.58 10.64 -18.46
C ARG A 167 6.89 9.27 -19.03
N CYS A 168 6.34 8.21 -18.45
CA CYS A 168 6.56 6.84 -18.92
C CYS A 168 6.02 6.61 -20.35
N ARG A 169 4.97 7.34 -20.78
CA ARG A 169 4.44 7.28 -22.16
C ARG A 169 5.26 8.10 -23.17
N ARG A 170 6.00 9.12 -22.73
CA ARG A 170 6.84 9.93 -23.64
C ARG A 170 8.18 9.27 -23.97
N GLU A 171 8.69 8.44 -23.10
CA GLU A 171 9.95 7.72 -23.34
C GLU A 171 9.79 6.46 -24.20
N ARG A 172 8.55 6.08 -24.55
CA ARG A 172 8.21 4.94 -25.42
C ARG A 172 7.78 5.34 -26.84
N ARG A 173 7.96 6.60 -27.23
CA ARG A 173 7.81 7.07 -28.61
C ARG A 173 9.13 7.57 -29.14
#